data_8ec3361e6fdc1e3007aad394b405a621
#
_entry.id   8ec3361e6fdc1e3007aad394b405a621
#
_cell.length_a   1.000
_cell.length_b   1.000
_cell.length_c   1.000
_cell.angle_alpha   90.00
_cell.angle_beta   90.00
_cell.angle_gamma   90.00
#
_symmetry.space_group_name_H-M   'P 1'
#
loop_
_entity.id
_entity.type
_entity.pdbx_description
1 polymer ?
#
loop_
_entity_poly.entity_id
_entity_poly.type
_entity_poly.pdbx_seq_one_letter_code
_entity_poly.pdbx_strand_id
1 'polypeptide(L)'
;RDWSSDVCSSDLNMEEGIYMDIFPCDGVPDDNKKKKKHNRLAKIYRKILYARIGKYSCDKWYERLWWSLVCVIPRSYVYKQSDKLVKKYTEHNCKRVGTIGWHELPDVNGFLNGYFTDLTEVEFEGHMFYAPRDWDGFLTYSFGKDYMQLPPVEQRFKDPGLVEFNLGDNF
;
A
#
# COMPACT_ATOMS: atom_id res chain seq x y z
N ARG A 1 -13.36 2.38 7.45
CA ARG A 1 -12.52 1.88 6.33
C ARG A 1 -13.04 0.53 5.93
N ASP A 2 -13.53 0.42 4.73
CA ASP A 2 -13.92 -0.85 4.16
C ASP A 2 -12.70 -1.44 3.45
N TRP A 3 -12.11 -2.46 4.05
CA TRP A 3 -11.00 -3.21 3.48
C TRP A 3 -11.49 -4.29 2.50
N SER A 4 -12.76 -4.24 2.12
CA SER A 4 -13.36 -5.20 1.18
C SER A 4 -13.05 -4.87 -0.28
N SER A 5 -12.41 -3.74 -0.55
CA SER A 5 -12.03 -3.32 -1.90
C SER A 5 -10.87 -4.10 -2.52
N ASP A 6 -10.24 -5.01 -1.76
CA ASP A 6 -9.24 -5.95 -2.30
C ASP A 6 -9.88 -7.17 -3.01
N VAL A 7 -11.11 -7.03 -3.46
CA VAL A 7 -11.70 -8.00 -4.39
C VAL A 7 -11.03 -7.74 -5.74
N CYS A 8 -10.29 -8.72 -6.21
CA CYS A 8 -9.65 -8.66 -7.51
C CYS A 8 -10.71 -8.36 -8.57
N SER A 9 -10.50 -7.40 -9.43
CA SER A 9 -11.44 -6.97 -10.48
C SER A 9 -11.91 -8.13 -11.36
N SER A 10 -11.11 -9.19 -11.49
CA SER A 10 -11.46 -10.43 -12.18
C SER A 10 -12.68 -11.17 -11.60
N ASP A 11 -13.02 -10.93 -10.32
CA ASP A 11 -14.12 -11.63 -9.66
C ASP A 11 -15.48 -10.94 -9.83
N LEU A 12 -15.54 -9.73 -10.39
CA LEU A 12 -16.72 -8.87 -10.37
C LEU A 12 -17.33 -8.56 -11.74
N ASN A 13 -16.88 -9.12 -12.85
CA ASN A 13 -17.31 -8.67 -14.21
C ASN A 13 -17.33 -7.13 -14.33
N MET A 14 -16.42 -6.45 -13.65
CA MET A 14 -16.25 -5.00 -13.77
C MET A 14 -15.53 -4.72 -15.08
N GLU A 15 -16.00 -3.66 -15.77
CA GLU A 15 -15.27 -3.15 -16.94
C GLU A 15 -13.82 -2.87 -16.53
N GLU A 16 -12.88 -3.46 -17.26
CA GLU A 16 -11.46 -3.23 -17.07
C GLU A 16 -11.17 -1.78 -17.48
N GLY A 17 -11.09 -0.89 -16.50
CA GLY A 17 -10.83 0.53 -16.71
C GLY A 17 -9.51 0.97 -16.08
N ILE A 18 -9.10 2.18 -16.37
CA ILE A 18 -8.00 2.85 -15.68
C ILE A 18 -8.45 3.10 -14.24
N TYR A 19 -7.72 2.56 -13.27
CA TYR A 19 -8.01 2.74 -11.84
C TYR A 19 -6.87 3.47 -11.14
N MET A 20 -7.20 4.09 -10.03
CA MET A 20 -6.25 4.77 -9.17
C MET A 20 -6.17 4.06 -7.83
N ASP A 21 -4.98 3.61 -7.46
CA ASP A 21 -4.72 3.05 -6.14
C ASP A 21 -4.59 4.16 -5.09
N ILE A 22 -5.37 4.07 -4.01
CA ILE A 22 -5.31 5.01 -2.90
C ILE A 22 -4.79 4.29 -1.66
N PHE A 23 -3.55 4.61 -1.27
CA PHE A 23 -2.92 4.04 -0.09
C PHE A 23 -3.07 4.98 1.11
N PRO A 24 -3.81 4.60 2.17
CA PRO A 24 -3.88 5.41 3.38
C PRO A 24 -2.54 5.39 4.10
N CYS A 25 -2.03 6.57 4.45
CA CYS A 25 -0.83 6.72 5.27
C CYS A 25 -1.21 6.99 6.72
N ASP A 26 -0.65 6.20 7.62
CA ASP A 26 -0.88 6.27 9.06
C ASP A 26 0.44 6.60 9.78
N GLY A 27 0.36 7.13 11.00
CA GLY A 27 1.56 7.47 11.77
C GLY A 27 2.42 6.25 12.12
N VAL A 28 3.71 6.35 11.90
CA VAL A 28 4.70 5.32 12.23
C VAL A 28 5.44 5.73 13.51
N PRO A 29 5.48 4.89 14.56
CA PRO A 29 6.17 5.22 15.80
C PRO A 29 7.65 5.51 15.59
N ASP A 30 8.19 6.56 16.21
CA ASP A 30 9.61 6.91 16.13
C ASP A 30 10.51 5.92 16.85
N ASP A 31 10.04 5.34 17.95
CA ASP A 31 10.78 4.33 18.73
C ASP A 31 10.86 3.00 17.96
N ASN A 32 12.07 2.50 17.76
CA ASN A 32 12.33 1.28 16.97
C ASN A 32 11.67 0.02 17.57
N LYS A 33 11.56 -0.10 18.89
CA LYS A 33 10.91 -1.26 19.53
C LYS A 33 9.40 -1.21 19.33
N LYS A 34 8.81 -0.01 19.50
CA LYS A 34 7.39 0.23 19.26
C LYS A 34 7.05 0.01 17.80
N LYS A 35 7.88 0.51 16.87
CA LYS A 35 7.76 0.33 15.42
C LYS A 35 7.75 -1.15 15.03
N LYS A 36 8.75 -1.94 15.47
CA LYS A 36 8.80 -3.38 15.20
C LYS A 36 7.57 -4.12 15.73
N LYS A 37 7.13 -3.79 16.95
CA LYS A 37 5.91 -4.39 17.54
C LYS A 37 4.66 -4.02 16.74
N HIS A 38 4.52 -2.76 16.37
CA HIS A 38 3.40 -2.22 15.58
C HIS A 38 3.31 -2.91 14.22
N ASN A 39 4.41 -2.96 13.46
CA ASN A 39 4.47 -3.63 12.16
C ASN A 39 4.21 -5.13 12.25
N ARG A 40 4.71 -5.80 13.31
CA ARG A 40 4.44 -7.22 13.54
C ARG A 40 2.95 -7.49 13.76
N LEU A 41 2.29 -6.69 14.58
CA LEU A 41 0.85 -6.81 14.82
C LEU A 41 0.03 -6.54 13.56
N ALA A 42 0.37 -5.50 12.82
CA ALA A 42 -0.28 -5.18 11.54
C ALA A 42 -0.16 -6.33 10.52
N LYS A 43 1.04 -6.93 10.39
CA LYS A 43 1.25 -8.11 9.54
C LYS A 43 0.42 -9.31 9.98
N ILE A 44 0.26 -9.53 11.29
CA ILE A 44 -0.58 -10.61 11.83
C ILE A 44 -2.05 -10.37 11.48
N TYR A 45 -2.57 -9.17 11.75
CA TYR A 45 -3.96 -8.85 11.43
C TYR A 45 -4.24 -8.97 9.93
N ARG A 46 -3.34 -8.46 9.07
CA ARG A 46 -3.46 -8.63 7.63
C ARG A 46 -3.51 -10.11 7.24
N LYS A 47 -2.59 -10.94 7.74
CA LYS A 47 -2.61 -12.38 7.46
C LYS A 47 -3.92 -13.05 7.87
N ILE A 48 -4.50 -12.66 9.01
CA ILE A 48 -5.79 -13.20 9.45
C ILE A 48 -6.91 -12.78 8.50
N LEU A 49 -6.92 -11.53 8.04
CA LEU A 49 -7.92 -11.05 7.08
C LEU A 49 -7.84 -11.77 5.72
N TYR A 50 -6.61 -12.08 5.28
CA TYR A 50 -6.34 -12.85 4.05
C TYR A 50 -6.50 -14.37 4.20
N ALA A 51 -6.80 -14.87 5.40
CA ALA A 51 -6.83 -16.31 5.67
C ALA A 51 -7.78 -17.10 4.75
N ARG A 52 -8.91 -16.51 4.37
CA ARG A 52 -9.86 -17.16 3.43
C ARG A 52 -9.23 -17.37 2.06
N ILE A 53 -8.58 -16.35 1.51
CA ILE A 53 -7.90 -16.43 0.22
C ILE A 53 -6.73 -17.43 0.33
N GLY A 54 -5.91 -17.31 1.38
CA GLY A 54 -4.79 -18.22 1.65
C GLY A 54 -5.22 -19.69 1.71
N LYS A 55 -6.40 -20.00 2.27
CA LYS A 55 -6.94 -21.35 2.32
C LYS A 55 -7.18 -21.94 0.92
N TYR A 56 -7.64 -21.14 -0.03
CA TYR A 56 -7.92 -21.60 -1.41
C TYR A 56 -6.67 -21.63 -2.28
N SER A 57 -5.67 -20.78 -1.98
CA SER A 57 -4.43 -20.67 -2.75
C SER A 57 -3.32 -21.63 -2.31
N CYS A 58 -3.55 -22.44 -1.26
CA CYS A 58 -2.55 -23.36 -0.74
C CYS A 58 -2.65 -24.74 -1.37
N ASP A 59 -1.53 -25.26 -1.85
CA ASP A 59 -1.41 -26.62 -2.41
C ASP A 59 -1.27 -27.67 -1.29
N LYS A 60 -0.65 -27.30 -0.16
CA LYS A 60 -0.31 -28.22 0.91
C LYS A 60 -1.45 -28.35 1.93
N TRP A 61 -1.80 -29.59 2.27
CA TRP A 61 -2.93 -29.88 3.17
C TRP A 61 -2.76 -29.30 4.58
N TYR A 62 -1.53 -29.27 5.13
CA TYR A 62 -1.26 -28.72 6.47
C TYR A 62 -1.37 -27.19 6.50
N GLU A 63 -1.01 -26.51 5.41
CA GLU A 63 -1.22 -25.06 5.27
C GLU A 63 -2.73 -24.76 5.21
N ARG A 64 -3.49 -25.59 4.48
CA ARG A 64 -4.94 -25.49 4.39
C ARG A 64 -5.61 -25.66 5.73
N LEU A 65 -5.10 -26.61 6.57
CA LEU A 65 -5.58 -26.80 7.95
C LEU A 65 -5.28 -25.59 8.82
N TRP A 66 -4.03 -25.05 8.74
CA TRP A 66 -3.64 -23.85 9.45
C TRP A 66 -4.53 -22.66 9.12
N TRP A 67 -4.74 -22.39 7.84
CA TRP A 67 -5.63 -21.30 7.40
C TRP A 67 -7.08 -21.51 7.84
N SER A 68 -7.55 -22.75 7.88
CA SER A 68 -8.90 -23.08 8.38
C SER A 68 -9.07 -22.73 9.85
N LEU A 69 -8.05 -22.99 10.69
CA LEU A 69 -8.05 -22.59 12.09
C LEU A 69 -8.05 -21.06 12.26
N VAL A 70 -7.26 -20.37 11.44
CA VAL A 70 -7.20 -18.90 11.48
C VAL A 70 -8.53 -18.27 11.03
N CYS A 71 -9.26 -18.90 10.11
CA CYS A 71 -10.58 -18.43 9.65
C CYS A 71 -11.67 -18.45 10.73
N VAL A 72 -11.48 -19.16 11.86
CA VAL A 72 -12.42 -19.17 12.99
C VAL A 72 -12.46 -17.80 13.69
N ILE A 73 -11.38 -17.01 13.60
CA ILE A 73 -11.31 -15.70 14.22
C ILE A 73 -12.30 -14.75 13.52
N PRO A 74 -13.25 -14.13 14.26
CA PRO A 74 -14.21 -13.22 13.67
C PRO A 74 -13.54 -12.03 13.00
N ARG A 75 -13.82 -11.78 11.73
CA ARG A 75 -13.24 -10.64 10.98
C ARG A 75 -13.54 -9.31 11.65
N SER A 76 -14.77 -9.13 12.15
CA SER A 76 -15.16 -7.90 12.87
C SER A 76 -14.28 -7.61 14.08
N TYR A 77 -13.82 -8.64 14.79
CA TYR A 77 -12.87 -8.46 15.89
C TYR A 77 -11.50 -8.00 15.36
N VAL A 78 -11.00 -8.65 14.29
CA VAL A 78 -9.71 -8.31 13.69
C VAL A 78 -9.73 -6.87 13.15
N TYR A 79 -10.79 -6.47 12.46
CA TYR A 79 -10.98 -5.08 11.99
C TYR A 79 -10.93 -4.08 13.14
N LYS A 80 -11.65 -4.34 14.24
CA LYS A 80 -11.63 -3.47 15.42
C LYS A 80 -10.22 -3.33 16.03
N GLN A 81 -9.45 -4.42 16.08
CA GLN A 81 -8.10 -4.38 16.62
C GLN A 81 -7.12 -3.69 15.66
N SER A 82 -7.26 -3.94 14.36
CA SER A 82 -6.49 -3.24 13.34
C SER A 82 -6.76 -1.73 13.35
N ASP A 83 -8.02 -1.32 13.41
CA ASP A 83 -8.42 0.08 13.51
C ASP A 83 -7.86 0.77 14.77
N LYS A 84 -7.91 0.10 15.91
CA LYS A 84 -7.27 0.59 17.14
C LYS A 84 -5.75 0.72 17.01
N LEU A 85 -5.12 -0.22 16.31
CA LEU A 85 -3.69 -0.20 16.08
C LEU A 85 -3.28 0.99 15.20
N VAL A 86 -4.03 1.24 14.12
CA VAL A 86 -3.85 2.37 13.20
C VAL A 86 -4.05 3.70 13.91
N LYS A 87 -5.16 3.86 14.65
CA LYS A 87 -5.49 5.10 15.36
C LYS A 87 -4.59 5.40 16.57
N LYS A 88 -3.79 4.43 16.99
CA LYS A 88 -2.88 4.61 18.13
C LYS A 88 -1.79 5.64 17.85
N TYR A 89 -1.35 5.72 16.61
CA TYR A 89 -0.34 6.67 16.16
C TYR A 89 -0.95 7.47 15.01
N THR A 90 -1.09 8.76 15.21
CA THR A 90 -1.62 9.66 14.20
C THR A 90 -0.47 10.38 13.50
N GLU A 91 -0.71 10.82 12.29
CA GLU A 91 0.24 11.61 11.51
C GLU A 91 0.75 12.86 12.25
N HIS A 92 -0.11 13.49 13.06
CA HIS A 92 0.24 14.70 13.82
C HIS A 92 1.29 14.46 14.92
N ASN A 93 1.41 13.22 15.40
CA ASN A 93 2.31 12.86 16.50
C ASN A 93 3.55 12.07 16.05
N CYS A 94 3.71 11.82 14.76
CA CYS A 94 4.78 11.02 14.21
C CYS A 94 5.57 11.81 13.17
N LYS A 95 6.90 11.67 13.20
CA LYS A 95 7.78 12.25 12.17
C LYS A 95 7.65 11.54 10.83
N ARG A 96 7.14 10.31 10.85
CA ARG A 96 7.02 9.47 9.68
C ARG A 96 5.61 8.90 9.57
N VAL A 97 5.17 8.73 8.34
CA VAL A 97 3.90 8.13 7.97
C VAL A 97 4.11 7.00 6.97
N GLY A 98 3.21 6.05 6.95
CA GLY A 98 3.31 4.94 6.00
C GLY A 98 2.08 4.06 6.02
N THR A 99 1.95 3.20 5.03
CA THR A 99 0.87 2.21 4.96
C THR A 99 1.22 1.03 5.86
N ILE A 100 0.53 0.94 7.00
CA ILE A 100 0.83 -0.04 8.02
C ILE A 100 0.50 -1.45 7.54
N GLY A 101 1.48 -2.36 7.69
CA GLY A 101 1.33 -3.76 7.32
C GLY A 101 1.55 -4.07 5.84
N TRP A 102 1.75 -3.08 4.99
CA TRP A 102 2.15 -3.28 3.60
C TRP A 102 3.66 -3.46 3.49
N HIS A 103 4.13 -4.43 2.72
CA HIS A 103 5.56 -4.76 2.64
C HIS A 103 6.26 -4.18 1.41
N GLU A 104 5.51 -3.54 0.54
CA GLU A 104 6.01 -3.00 -0.74
C GLU A 104 6.46 -1.54 -0.66
N LEU A 105 6.31 -0.90 0.51
CA LEU A 105 6.94 0.39 0.71
C LEU A 105 8.46 0.23 0.79
N PRO A 106 9.23 1.18 0.25
CA PRO A 106 10.68 1.08 0.13
C PRO A 106 11.37 0.89 1.49
N ASP A 107 10.73 1.26 2.58
CA ASP A 107 11.24 1.02 3.93
C ASP A 107 10.10 0.83 4.94
N VAL A 108 10.31 -0.12 5.87
CA VAL A 108 9.48 -0.27 7.07
C VAL A 108 9.44 0.98 7.96
N ASN A 109 10.32 1.95 7.69
CA ASN A 109 10.37 3.24 8.38
C ASN A 109 9.29 4.22 7.90
N GLY A 110 8.68 4.01 6.74
CA GLY A 110 7.74 4.94 6.13
C GLY A 110 8.39 6.23 5.62
N PHE A 111 7.57 7.11 5.06
CA PHE A 111 7.97 8.40 4.52
C PHE A 111 8.07 9.48 5.61
N LEU A 112 8.86 10.50 5.40
CA LEU A 112 8.82 11.70 6.23
C LEU A 112 7.44 12.36 6.09
N ASN A 113 6.81 12.73 7.20
CA ASN A 113 5.50 13.38 7.20
C ASN A 113 5.52 14.71 6.43
N GLY A 114 6.65 15.41 6.44
CA GLY A 114 6.85 16.65 5.69
C GLY A 114 6.59 16.53 4.19
N TYR A 115 6.79 15.35 3.58
CA TYR A 115 6.48 15.15 2.16
C TYR A 115 4.99 15.28 1.83
N PHE A 116 4.11 15.11 2.81
CA PHE A 116 2.66 15.18 2.63
C PHE A 116 2.03 16.43 3.23
N THR A 117 2.77 17.17 4.05
CA THR A 117 2.28 18.36 4.74
C THR A 117 2.90 19.66 4.23
N ASP A 118 4.14 19.62 3.75
CA ASP A 118 4.82 20.77 3.13
C ASP A 118 4.81 20.61 1.61
N LEU A 119 3.78 21.20 1.00
CA LEU A 119 3.51 21.08 -0.43
C LEU A 119 3.90 22.36 -1.17
N THR A 120 4.23 22.22 -2.45
CA THR A 120 4.42 23.30 -3.41
C THR A 120 3.62 23.04 -4.67
N GLU A 121 3.28 24.09 -5.41
CA GLU A 121 2.66 23.94 -6.71
C GLU A 121 3.74 23.70 -7.78
N VAL A 122 3.48 22.72 -8.64
CA VAL A 122 4.32 22.40 -9.81
C VAL A 122 3.43 22.37 -11.05
N GLU A 123 3.96 22.87 -12.15
CA GLU A 123 3.29 22.81 -13.44
C GLU A 123 3.59 21.47 -14.13
N PHE A 124 2.55 20.79 -14.59
CA PHE A 124 2.64 19.61 -15.42
C PHE A 124 1.60 19.67 -16.54
N GLU A 125 2.05 19.62 -17.78
CA GLU A 125 1.19 19.70 -18.98
C GLU A 125 0.22 20.90 -18.99
N GLY A 126 0.70 22.07 -18.54
CA GLY A 126 -0.09 23.30 -18.47
C GLY A 126 -1.07 23.39 -17.30
N HIS A 127 -1.05 22.42 -16.39
CA HIS A 127 -1.87 22.41 -15.18
C HIS A 127 -1.02 22.48 -13.92
N MET A 128 -1.54 23.12 -12.87
CA MET A 128 -0.88 23.24 -11.57
C MET A 128 -1.32 22.10 -10.65
N PHE A 129 -0.33 21.40 -10.06
CA PHE A 129 -0.55 20.29 -9.13
C PHE A 129 0.22 20.52 -7.84
N TYR A 130 -0.29 20.00 -6.73
CA TYR A 130 0.45 19.96 -5.48
C TYR A 130 1.42 18.79 -5.46
N ALA A 131 2.68 19.09 -5.14
CA ALA A 131 3.74 18.10 -4.96
C ALA A 131 4.49 18.36 -3.64
N PRO A 132 5.20 17.38 -3.07
CA PRO A 132 6.11 17.63 -1.96
C PRO A 132 7.07 18.76 -2.28
N ARG A 133 7.29 19.72 -1.36
CA ARG A 133 8.29 20.77 -1.57
C ARG A 133 9.68 20.17 -1.76
N ASP A 134 10.02 19.15 -0.97
CA ASP A 134 11.24 18.35 -1.14
C ASP A 134 10.94 17.12 -2.03
N TRP A 135 10.56 17.39 -3.28
CA TRP A 135 10.25 16.33 -4.25
C TRP A 135 11.47 15.47 -4.60
N ASP A 136 12.67 16.05 -4.64
CA ASP A 136 13.90 15.32 -4.92
C ASP A 136 14.23 14.33 -3.80
N GLY A 137 14.12 14.77 -2.55
CA GLY A 137 14.26 13.89 -1.38
C GLY A 137 13.21 12.77 -1.36
N PHE A 138 11.95 13.07 -1.71
CA PHE A 138 10.88 12.09 -1.82
C PHE A 138 11.17 11.04 -2.91
N LEU A 139 11.56 11.47 -4.10
CA LEU A 139 11.87 10.58 -5.23
C LEU A 139 13.14 9.76 -4.97
N THR A 140 14.17 10.38 -4.42
CA THR A 140 15.41 9.68 -4.01
C THR A 140 15.11 8.60 -2.97
N TYR A 141 14.25 8.89 -1.99
CA TYR A 141 13.87 7.92 -0.97
C TYR A 141 13.04 6.76 -1.56
N SER A 142 12.15 7.06 -2.51
CA SER A 142 11.23 6.08 -3.10
C SER A 142 11.89 5.17 -4.14
N PHE A 143 12.75 5.74 -4.98
CA PHE A 143 13.27 5.08 -6.18
C PHE A 143 14.81 4.96 -6.20
N GLY A 144 15.50 5.55 -5.23
CA GLY A 144 16.96 5.59 -5.19
C GLY A 144 17.54 6.85 -5.84
N LYS A 145 18.84 7.03 -5.70
CA LYS A 145 19.55 8.23 -6.20
C LYS A 145 19.53 8.34 -7.72
N ASP A 146 19.36 7.22 -8.39
CA ASP A 146 19.43 7.14 -9.86
C ASP A 146 18.02 7.21 -10.50
N TYR A 147 17.01 7.73 -9.78
CA TYR A 147 15.62 7.76 -10.25
C TYR A 147 15.41 8.52 -11.57
N MET A 148 16.31 9.47 -11.91
CA MET A 148 16.28 10.19 -13.18
C MET A 148 16.92 9.41 -14.34
N GLN A 149 17.61 8.30 -14.05
CA GLN A 149 18.25 7.50 -15.08
C GLN A 149 17.27 6.41 -15.58
N LEU A 150 17.08 6.36 -16.89
CA LEU A 150 16.30 5.28 -17.48
C LEU A 150 17.05 3.96 -17.29
N PRO A 151 16.38 2.91 -16.82
CA PRO A 151 17.00 1.59 -16.70
C PRO A 151 17.49 1.08 -18.05
N PRO A 152 18.48 0.18 -18.10
CA PRO A 152 18.91 -0.50 -19.33
C PRO A 152 17.72 -1.08 -20.09
N VAL A 153 17.79 -1.10 -21.42
CA VAL A 153 16.68 -1.51 -22.29
C VAL A 153 16.14 -2.89 -21.94
N GLU A 154 17.05 -3.80 -21.52
CA GLU A 154 16.71 -5.16 -21.11
C GLU A 154 15.88 -5.23 -19.84
N GLN A 155 16.01 -4.21 -18.98
CA GLN A 155 15.28 -4.09 -17.71
C GLN A 155 14.02 -3.24 -17.82
N ARG A 156 13.82 -2.56 -18.96
CA ARG A 156 12.59 -1.82 -19.21
C ARG A 156 11.45 -2.80 -19.36
N PHE A 157 10.54 -2.71 -18.44
CA PHE A 157 9.42 -3.61 -18.32
C PHE A 157 8.60 -3.63 -19.61
N LYS A 158 8.32 -4.81 -20.10
CA LYS A 158 7.24 -5.03 -21.06
C LYS A 158 6.02 -5.36 -20.21
N ASP A 159 5.11 -4.40 -20.05
CA ASP A 159 3.90 -4.63 -19.29
C ASP A 159 3.09 -5.75 -19.95
N PRO A 160 2.99 -6.92 -19.33
CA PRO A 160 2.22 -8.03 -19.91
C PRO A 160 0.71 -7.86 -19.71
N GLY A 161 0.28 -6.84 -18.98
CA GLY A 161 -1.11 -6.66 -18.59
C GLY A 161 -1.93 -5.77 -19.53
N LEU A 162 -1.30 -4.90 -20.32
CA LEU A 162 -2.03 -4.01 -21.22
C LEU A 162 -2.24 -4.68 -22.58
N VAL A 163 -3.38 -5.35 -22.74
CA VAL A 163 -3.72 -6.05 -23.99
C VAL A 163 -4.35 -5.11 -24.99
N GLU A 164 -5.16 -4.18 -24.52
CA GLU A 164 -5.86 -3.19 -25.37
C GLU A 164 -6.08 -1.91 -24.56
N PHE A 165 -5.93 -0.75 -25.22
CA PHE A 165 -6.12 0.54 -24.60
C PHE A 165 -7.08 1.37 -25.47
N ASN A 166 -8.23 1.74 -24.93
CA ASN A 166 -9.23 2.56 -25.57
C ASN A 166 -9.62 3.71 -24.63
N LEU A 167 -9.33 4.94 -25.05
CA LEU A 167 -9.71 6.15 -24.29
C LEU A 167 -11.18 6.54 -24.46
N GLY A 168 -11.95 5.79 -25.27
CA GLY A 168 -13.30 6.19 -25.65
C GLY A 168 -13.30 7.24 -26.78
N ASP A 169 -14.47 7.40 -27.43
CA ASP A 169 -14.63 8.27 -28.60
C ASP A 169 -14.77 9.76 -28.24
N ASN A 170 -14.54 10.20 -27.01
CA ASN A 170 -14.81 11.54 -26.49
C ASN A 170 -13.55 12.33 -26.10
N PHE A 171 -12.39 12.02 -26.67
CA PHE A 171 -11.17 12.82 -26.54
C PHE A 171 -10.74 13.32 -27.90
#